data_b85f233951fb5ef1e45891f245f60cb8
#
_entry.id   b85f233951fb5ef1e45891f245f60cb8
#
_cell.length_a   1.000
_cell.length_b   1.000
_cell.length_c   1.000
_cell.angle_alpha   90.00
_cell.angle_beta   90.00
_cell.angle_gamma   90.00
#
_symmetry.space_group_name_H-M   'P 1'
#
loop_
_entity.id
_entity.type
_entity.pdbx_description
1 polymer ?
#
loop_
_entity_poly.entity_id
_entity_poly.type
_entity_poly.pdbx_seq_one_letter_code
_entity_poly.pdbx_strand_id
1 'polypeptide(L)'
;MKKVALSVVAALAVAASAAPGFAADMPMKAPAAAPPPPPPYALDIAVGGIVQTDYLFRGISQSDKGPSGGAYFEPDLKTPIGTFYAGIAGYSISWPSGPGYGFTDPAAEIDIYGGWRNSWGPFSLDIGIIEYYYPSESWNGVTSSSDFYEIYGKVGYDFGNGFSIGGNIYYTPDLLHYSETFSGLGLPSSKPDAIYYSGTAAYAFPQKFWDISTKISGELGYWDISTSDFLLAGATANPSYTYWNVGISFAYKELTLDLRYYGTDQSAQDCANFLLVGLGNQSNSWCDDEFVAALKFDTSVGIGH
;
A
#
# COMPACT_ATOMS: atom_id res chain seq x y z
N MET A 1 -14.04 -40.17 -8.63
CA MET A 1 -14.63 -38.83 -8.62
C MET A 1 -14.36 -38.13 -7.27
N LYS A 2 -13.10 -38.11 -6.80
CA LYS A 2 -12.72 -37.48 -5.49
C LYS A 2 -11.41 -36.64 -5.55
N LYS A 3 -10.96 -36.26 -6.75
CA LYS A 3 -9.67 -35.55 -6.92
C LYS A 3 -9.80 -34.11 -7.45
N VAL A 4 -11.01 -33.62 -7.72
CA VAL A 4 -11.24 -32.26 -8.29
C VAL A 4 -11.49 -31.21 -7.20
N ALA A 5 -11.87 -31.60 -5.99
CA ALA A 5 -12.24 -30.67 -4.94
C ALA A 5 -11.05 -30.03 -4.19
N LEU A 6 -9.83 -30.59 -4.29
CA LEU A 6 -8.68 -30.11 -3.51
C LEU A 6 -7.87 -28.99 -4.22
N SER A 7 -8.01 -28.88 -5.53
CA SER A 7 -7.23 -27.93 -6.34
C SER A 7 -7.79 -26.50 -6.37
N VAL A 8 -9.07 -26.31 -6.00
CA VAL A 8 -9.74 -25.00 -6.02
C VAL A 8 -9.52 -24.21 -4.73
N VAL A 9 -9.27 -24.91 -3.61
CA VAL A 9 -9.09 -24.25 -2.30
C VAL A 9 -7.72 -23.56 -2.18
N ALA A 10 -6.69 -24.10 -2.83
CA ALA A 10 -5.34 -23.51 -2.78
C ALA A 10 -5.22 -22.19 -3.56
N ALA A 11 -6.04 -21.99 -4.59
CA ALA A 11 -6.01 -20.76 -5.38
C ALA A 11 -6.69 -19.55 -4.72
N LEU A 12 -7.56 -19.79 -3.73
CA LEU A 12 -8.26 -18.71 -3.02
C LEU A 12 -7.49 -18.18 -1.80
N ALA A 13 -6.54 -18.94 -1.28
CA ALA A 13 -5.90 -18.67 -0.01
C ALA A 13 -4.95 -17.46 -0.06
N VAL A 14 -4.36 -17.16 -1.21
CA VAL A 14 -3.36 -16.10 -1.35
C VAL A 14 -3.97 -14.74 -1.73
N ALA A 15 -5.17 -14.72 -2.25
CA ALA A 15 -5.90 -13.46 -2.43
C ALA A 15 -6.30 -12.77 -1.10
N ALA A 16 -6.05 -13.42 0.05
CA ALA A 16 -6.51 -12.95 1.36
C ALA A 16 -5.57 -11.93 2.03
N SER A 17 -4.33 -11.78 1.56
CA SER A 17 -3.37 -10.86 2.19
C SER A 17 -3.27 -9.48 1.52
N ALA A 18 -4.07 -9.22 0.50
CA ALA A 18 -4.12 -7.89 -0.10
C ALA A 18 -5.10 -6.99 0.67
N ALA A 19 -4.67 -6.47 1.81
CA ALA A 19 -5.25 -5.24 2.32
C ALA A 19 -4.63 -4.09 1.50
N PRO A 20 -5.40 -3.18 0.99
CA PRO A 20 -4.88 -2.07 0.23
C PRO A 20 -4.29 -1.00 1.16
N GLY A 21 -3.00 -1.08 1.39
CA GLY A 21 -2.19 0.09 1.63
C GLY A 21 -1.69 0.45 0.24
N PHE A 22 -2.20 1.48 -0.36
CA PHE A 22 -2.25 1.61 -1.81
C PHE A 22 -0.93 1.92 -2.49
N ALA A 23 0.14 2.18 -1.80
CA ALA A 23 1.44 2.38 -2.42
C ALA A 23 2.30 1.10 -2.52
N ALA A 24 1.95 0.01 -1.84
CA ALA A 24 2.83 -1.16 -1.76
C ALA A 24 2.14 -2.53 -1.76
N ASP A 25 0.81 -2.61 -1.80
CA ASP A 25 0.11 -3.88 -1.69
C ASP A 25 -0.21 -4.48 -3.07
N MET A 26 0.83 -5.02 -3.68
CA MET A 26 0.68 -5.88 -4.86
C MET A 26 0.09 -7.24 -4.45
N PRO A 27 -0.86 -7.81 -5.19
CA PRO A 27 -1.44 -9.11 -4.85
C PRO A 27 -0.37 -10.19 -4.81
N MET A 28 -0.18 -10.85 -3.66
CA MET A 28 0.59 -12.09 -3.63
C MET A 28 -0.15 -13.19 -4.39
N LYS A 29 0.41 -13.64 -5.49
CA LYS A 29 -0.17 -14.70 -6.30
C LYS A 29 -0.01 -16.06 -5.64
N ALA A 30 -1.10 -16.80 -5.50
CA ALA A 30 -1.09 -18.16 -4.96
C ALA A 30 -0.24 -19.14 -5.78
N PRO A 31 0.47 -20.08 -5.13
CA PRO A 31 1.09 -21.18 -5.85
C PRO A 31 0.03 -22.09 -6.50
N ALA A 32 0.17 -22.35 -7.79
CA ALA A 32 -0.64 -23.36 -8.47
C ALA A 32 -0.25 -24.77 -7.99
N ALA A 33 -1.24 -25.70 -7.92
CA ALA A 33 -1.02 -27.09 -7.59
C ALA A 33 -0.05 -27.78 -8.58
N ALA A 34 0.86 -28.60 -8.05
CA ALA A 34 2.04 -29.12 -8.69
C ALA A 34 1.80 -29.86 -10.03
N PRO A 35 2.29 -29.32 -11.15
CA PRO A 35 2.74 -30.08 -12.31
C PRO A 35 4.16 -30.67 -12.06
N PRO A 36 4.73 -31.46 -13.01
CA PRO A 36 6.09 -32.00 -12.90
C PRO A 36 7.09 -30.91 -12.50
N PRO A 37 8.21 -31.26 -11.81
CA PRO A 37 9.07 -30.28 -11.19
C PRO A 37 9.38 -29.16 -12.19
N PRO A 38 9.00 -27.94 -11.88
CA PRO A 38 9.29 -26.81 -12.77
C PRO A 38 10.80 -26.68 -12.92
N PRO A 39 11.28 -26.10 -14.02
CA PRO A 39 12.69 -25.74 -14.15
C PRO A 39 13.08 -24.98 -12.86
N PRO A 40 14.31 -25.15 -12.35
CA PRO A 40 14.73 -24.60 -11.06
C PRO A 40 14.57 -23.08 -10.97
N TYR A 41 14.31 -22.43 -12.11
CA TYR A 41 14.05 -21.01 -12.24
C TYR A 41 12.95 -20.77 -13.27
N ALA A 42 11.97 -19.96 -12.94
CA ALA A 42 10.94 -19.49 -13.86
C ALA A 42 10.76 -17.98 -13.70
N LEU A 43 10.58 -17.29 -14.81
CA LEU A 43 10.29 -15.86 -14.83
C LEU A 43 8.82 -15.66 -15.17
N ASP A 44 8.10 -15.02 -14.27
CA ASP A 44 6.76 -14.49 -14.53
C ASP A 44 6.82 -12.96 -14.61
N ILE A 45 5.92 -12.36 -15.36
CA ILE A 45 5.70 -10.92 -15.34
C ILE A 45 4.27 -10.69 -14.87
N ALA A 46 4.13 -10.05 -13.71
CA ALA A 46 2.86 -9.54 -13.24
C ALA A 46 2.65 -8.10 -13.71
N VAL A 47 1.45 -7.81 -14.17
CA VAL A 47 1.01 -6.46 -14.57
C VAL A 47 -0.39 -6.23 -14.07
N GLY A 48 -0.69 -5.00 -13.72
CA GLY A 48 -2.04 -4.63 -13.31
C GLY A 48 -2.29 -3.15 -13.38
N GLY A 49 -3.53 -2.80 -13.06
CA GLY A 49 -3.95 -1.41 -12.99
C GLY A 49 -5.17 -1.23 -12.10
N ILE A 50 -5.40 -0.02 -11.70
CA ILE A 50 -6.49 0.38 -10.82
C ILE A 50 -7.09 1.70 -11.30
N VAL A 51 -8.40 1.83 -11.17
CA VAL A 51 -9.11 3.11 -11.14
C VAL A 51 -9.96 3.15 -9.88
N GLN A 52 -9.91 4.26 -9.17
CA GLN A 52 -10.54 4.40 -7.86
C GLN A 52 -11.12 5.80 -7.66
N THR A 53 -12.07 5.92 -6.77
CA THR A 53 -12.74 7.19 -6.50
C THR A 53 -11.89 8.15 -5.68
N ASP A 54 -10.97 7.61 -4.87
CA ASP A 54 -9.91 8.33 -4.19
C ASP A 54 -8.71 7.41 -3.97
N TYR A 55 -7.50 7.94 -3.96
CA TYR A 55 -6.29 7.23 -3.58
C TYR A 55 -5.93 7.55 -2.13
N LEU A 56 -6.03 6.56 -1.25
CA LEU A 56 -5.71 6.70 0.16
C LEU A 56 -4.40 5.97 0.51
N PHE A 57 -3.42 6.69 1.04
CA PHE A 57 -2.23 6.14 1.66
C PHE A 57 -2.38 6.18 3.18
N ARG A 58 -2.52 5.01 3.81
CA ARG A 58 -2.75 4.87 5.27
C ARG A 58 -3.88 5.77 5.80
N GLY A 59 -4.97 5.87 5.01
CA GLY A 59 -6.14 6.68 5.36
C GLY A 59 -6.05 8.16 5.01
N ILE A 60 -4.97 8.62 4.41
CA ILE A 60 -4.78 10.01 3.96
C ILE A 60 -4.96 10.08 2.44
N SER A 61 -5.86 10.92 1.96
CA SER A 61 -6.09 11.12 0.53
C SER A 61 -4.83 11.68 -0.16
N GLN A 62 -4.45 11.04 -1.25
CA GLN A 62 -3.36 11.46 -2.13
C GLN A 62 -3.86 12.11 -3.42
N SER A 63 -5.17 12.07 -3.66
CA SER A 63 -5.78 12.59 -4.89
C SER A 63 -6.84 13.67 -4.63
N ASP A 64 -6.72 14.39 -3.50
CA ASP A 64 -7.63 15.48 -3.09
C ASP A 64 -9.10 15.03 -3.08
N LYS A 65 -9.37 13.81 -2.58
CA LYS A 65 -10.68 13.15 -2.58
C LYS A 65 -11.30 13.02 -3.98
N GLY A 66 -10.45 13.00 -4.99
CA GLY A 66 -10.83 12.87 -6.38
C GLY A 66 -10.39 11.54 -7.00
N PRO A 67 -10.87 11.22 -8.21
CA PRO A 67 -10.52 9.98 -8.88
C PRO A 67 -9.02 9.85 -9.15
N SER A 68 -8.49 8.64 -8.92
CA SER A 68 -7.12 8.28 -9.23
C SER A 68 -7.05 7.01 -10.07
N GLY A 69 -6.01 6.91 -10.87
CA GLY A 69 -5.64 5.73 -11.61
C GLY A 69 -4.19 5.37 -11.41
N GLY A 70 -3.90 4.07 -11.45
CA GLY A 70 -2.52 3.56 -11.33
C GLY A 70 -2.31 2.30 -12.14
N ALA A 71 -1.04 1.94 -12.32
CA ALA A 71 -0.63 0.70 -12.98
C ALA A 71 0.72 0.25 -12.45
N TYR A 72 1.00 -1.05 -12.62
CA TYR A 72 2.27 -1.62 -12.20
C TYR A 72 2.81 -2.65 -13.19
N PHE A 73 4.12 -2.89 -13.09
CA PHE A 73 4.86 -3.92 -13.79
C PHE A 73 5.85 -4.57 -12.82
N GLU A 74 5.78 -5.89 -12.64
CA GLU A 74 6.59 -6.65 -11.70
C GLU A 74 7.07 -7.96 -12.31
N PRO A 75 8.35 -8.08 -12.68
CA PRO A 75 9.01 -9.35 -12.96
C PRO A 75 9.30 -10.13 -11.66
N ASP A 76 8.91 -11.42 -11.70
CA ASP A 76 9.00 -12.40 -10.62
C ASP A 76 9.96 -13.52 -11.00
N LEU A 77 11.14 -13.60 -10.39
CA LEU A 77 12.05 -14.73 -10.53
C LEU A 77 11.73 -15.79 -9.46
N LYS A 78 11.05 -16.85 -9.88
CA LYS A 78 10.76 -18.00 -9.02
C LYS A 78 11.99 -18.89 -8.90
N THR A 79 12.34 -19.23 -7.68
CA THR A 79 13.49 -20.08 -7.33
C THR A 79 13.06 -21.15 -6.32
N PRO A 80 13.88 -22.19 -6.07
CA PRO A 80 13.59 -23.19 -5.03
C PRO A 80 13.53 -22.61 -3.60
N ILE A 81 14.10 -21.43 -3.37
CA ILE A 81 14.13 -20.78 -2.05
C ILE A 81 13.12 -19.64 -1.90
N GLY A 82 12.25 -19.46 -2.89
CA GLY A 82 11.23 -18.40 -2.91
C GLY A 82 11.30 -17.57 -4.18
N THR A 83 10.50 -16.53 -4.26
CA THR A 83 10.39 -15.62 -5.40
C THR A 83 11.10 -14.31 -5.10
N PHE A 84 12.08 -13.95 -5.92
CA PHE A 84 12.64 -12.60 -5.96
C PHE A 84 11.84 -11.76 -6.95
N TYR A 85 11.52 -10.54 -6.58
CA TYR A 85 10.78 -9.64 -7.43
C TYR A 85 11.38 -8.24 -7.41
N ALA A 86 11.14 -7.52 -8.49
CA ALA A 86 11.35 -6.09 -8.57
C ALA A 86 10.21 -5.48 -9.37
N GLY A 87 9.82 -4.26 -9.09
CA GLY A 87 8.70 -3.67 -9.77
C GLY A 87 8.76 -2.15 -9.81
N ILE A 88 7.90 -1.63 -10.66
CA ILE A 88 7.57 -0.22 -10.73
C ILE A 88 6.06 -0.07 -10.76
N ALA A 89 5.53 0.86 -9.97
CA ALA A 89 4.13 1.27 -10.02
C ALA A 89 4.06 2.79 -10.20
N GLY A 90 2.93 3.27 -10.69
CA GLY A 90 2.69 4.71 -10.78
C GLY A 90 1.22 5.01 -10.56
N TYR A 91 0.94 6.09 -9.84
CA TYR A 91 -0.41 6.54 -9.49
C TYR A 91 -0.57 8.01 -9.81
N SER A 92 -1.74 8.38 -10.32
CA SER A 92 -2.11 9.79 -10.39
C SER A 92 -2.45 10.30 -9.01
N ILE A 93 -1.82 11.40 -8.62
CA ILE A 93 -2.04 12.06 -7.34
C ILE A 93 -2.39 13.53 -7.57
N SER A 94 -2.92 14.17 -6.57
CA SER A 94 -3.19 15.60 -6.52
C SER A 94 -3.05 16.07 -5.09
N TRP A 95 -1.94 16.74 -4.78
CA TRP A 95 -1.68 17.29 -3.47
C TRP A 95 -2.19 18.74 -3.38
N PRO A 96 -2.55 19.24 -2.19
CA PRO A 96 -3.02 20.60 -2.06
C PRO A 96 -1.91 21.55 -2.43
N SER A 97 -2.15 22.33 -3.45
CA SER A 97 -1.24 23.38 -3.93
C SER A 97 -1.91 24.75 -3.88
N GLY A 98 -1.12 25.81 -3.70
CA GLY A 98 -1.61 27.18 -3.70
C GLY A 98 -1.18 28.01 -2.48
N PRO A 99 -1.69 29.25 -2.34
CA PRO A 99 -1.31 30.12 -1.23
C PRO A 99 -1.69 29.51 0.13
N GLY A 100 -0.71 29.27 0.97
CA GLY A 100 -0.89 28.68 2.32
C GLY A 100 -0.58 27.18 2.39
N TYR A 101 -0.31 26.53 1.25
CA TYR A 101 0.21 25.16 1.22
C TYR A 101 1.72 25.18 1.00
N GLY A 102 2.41 24.20 1.56
CA GLY A 102 3.86 24.07 1.45
C GLY A 102 4.30 23.42 0.16
N PHE A 103 3.53 22.45 -0.33
CA PHE A 103 3.86 21.63 -1.49
C PHE A 103 3.42 22.24 -2.81
N THR A 104 4.17 21.95 -3.87
CA THR A 104 3.63 21.97 -5.23
C THR A 104 3.01 20.60 -5.50
N ASP A 105 1.98 20.59 -6.33
CA ASP A 105 1.32 19.37 -6.76
C ASP A 105 2.27 18.53 -7.64
N PRO A 106 2.76 17.36 -7.20
CA PRO A 106 3.61 16.51 -8.02
C PRO A 106 2.82 15.89 -9.17
N ALA A 107 3.51 15.57 -10.27
CA ALA A 107 2.86 15.03 -11.46
C ALA A 107 2.27 13.62 -11.23
N ALA A 108 2.89 12.82 -10.38
CA ALA A 108 2.50 11.46 -10.04
C ALA A 108 3.27 10.97 -8.82
N GLU A 109 2.83 9.88 -8.21
CA GLU A 109 3.63 9.02 -7.35
C GLU A 109 4.17 7.87 -8.20
N ILE A 110 5.48 7.59 -8.07
CA ILE A 110 6.15 6.47 -8.74
C ILE A 110 6.86 5.65 -7.68
N ASP A 111 6.45 4.38 -7.56
CA ASP A 111 7.01 3.43 -6.62
C ASP A 111 8.01 2.54 -7.34
N ILE A 112 9.23 2.45 -6.82
CA ILE A 112 10.26 1.51 -7.28
C ILE A 112 10.52 0.57 -6.12
N TYR A 113 10.27 -0.72 -6.32
CA TYR A 113 10.34 -1.67 -5.22
C TYR A 113 10.99 -2.99 -5.62
N GLY A 114 11.40 -3.75 -4.62
CA GLY A 114 11.91 -5.10 -4.81
C GLY A 114 12.02 -5.84 -3.48
N GLY A 115 12.04 -7.16 -3.60
CA GLY A 115 12.07 -7.99 -2.41
C GLY A 115 12.16 -9.48 -2.69
N TRP A 116 11.87 -10.22 -1.64
CA TRP A 116 11.80 -11.67 -1.66
C TRP A 116 10.57 -12.13 -0.88
N ARG A 117 9.81 -13.08 -1.47
CA ARG A 117 8.64 -13.67 -0.84
C ARG A 117 8.66 -15.19 -0.94
N ASN A 118 8.13 -15.85 0.10
CA ASN A 118 7.99 -17.30 0.13
C ASN A 118 6.79 -17.72 0.99
N SER A 119 6.37 -18.99 0.83
CA SER A 119 5.31 -19.57 1.64
C SER A 119 5.70 -20.99 2.08
N TRP A 120 5.39 -21.32 3.33
CA TRP A 120 5.63 -22.62 3.95
C TRP A 120 4.31 -23.15 4.54
N GLY A 121 3.63 -23.99 3.77
CA GLY A 121 2.28 -24.41 4.14
C GLY A 121 1.31 -23.23 4.25
N PRO A 122 0.68 -23.01 5.41
CA PRO A 122 -0.24 -21.90 5.61
C PRO A 122 0.44 -20.56 5.90
N PHE A 123 1.74 -20.54 6.15
CA PHE A 123 2.50 -19.33 6.50
C PHE A 123 3.11 -18.70 5.27
N SER A 124 3.04 -17.38 5.14
CA SER A 124 3.69 -16.57 4.11
C SER A 124 4.56 -15.47 4.73
N LEU A 125 5.64 -15.14 4.04
CA LEU A 125 6.55 -14.06 4.38
C LEU A 125 6.91 -13.29 3.11
N ASP A 126 6.93 -11.96 3.21
CA ASP A 126 7.41 -11.03 2.18
C ASP A 126 8.27 -9.97 2.86
N ILE A 127 9.49 -9.77 2.37
CA ILE A 127 10.42 -8.73 2.83
C ILE A 127 10.96 -7.95 1.65
N GLY A 128 11.06 -6.64 1.77
CA GLY A 128 11.50 -5.82 0.66
C GLY A 128 11.78 -4.38 1.04
N ILE A 129 12.03 -3.61 0.00
CA ILE A 129 12.24 -2.17 0.05
C ILE A 129 11.39 -1.52 -1.03
N ILE A 130 10.89 -0.34 -0.75
CA ILE A 130 10.13 0.50 -1.68
C ILE A 130 10.63 1.94 -1.56
N GLU A 131 10.82 2.58 -2.70
CA GLU A 131 11.08 4.00 -2.86
C GLU A 131 9.83 4.66 -3.44
N TYR A 132 9.35 5.70 -2.79
CA TYR A 132 8.29 6.58 -3.26
C TYR A 132 8.93 7.82 -3.87
N TYR A 133 8.76 7.99 -5.18
CA TYR A 133 9.33 9.09 -5.94
C TYR A 133 8.23 10.01 -6.47
N TYR A 134 8.36 11.31 -6.19
CA TYR A 134 7.40 12.36 -6.55
C TYR A 134 7.99 13.36 -7.55
N PRO A 135 7.86 13.09 -8.87
CA PRO A 135 8.49 13.94 -9.88
C PRO A 135 7.91 15.35 -9.90
N SER A 136 8.79 16.34 -10.03
CA SER A 136 8.46 17.76 -10.19
C SER A 136 7.83 18.44 -8.97
N GLU A 137 7.91 17.84 -7.80
CA GLU A 137 7.50 18.52 -6.58
C GLU A 137 8.55 19.56 -6.14
N SER A 138 8.11 20.53 -5.40
CA SER A 138 8.95 21.47 -4.66
C SER A 138 8.19 22.03 -3.46
N TRP A 139 8.91 22.49 -2.46
CA TRP A 139 8.34 23.07 -1.27
C TRP A 139 8.58 24.58 -1.25
N ASN A 140 7.53 25.42 -1.38
CA ASN A 140 7.54 26.91 -1.21
C ASN A 140 8.84 27.62 -1.62
N GLY A 141 9.40 27.27 -2.80
CA GLY A 141 10.64 27.87 -3.30
C GLY A 141 11.91 27.28 -2.70
N VAL A 142 11.81 26.27 -1.85
CA VAL A 142 12.91 25.41 -1.44
C VAL A 142 12.88 24.19 -2.37
N THR A 143 13.99 23.92 -3.05
CA THR A 143 14.16 22.67 -3.80
C THR A 143 14.40 21.55 -2.80
N SER A 144 13.33 21.02 -2.22
CA SER A 144 13.35 19.78 -1.45
C SER A 144 12.45 18.77 -2.12
N SER A 145 12.81 17.51 -2.02
CA SER A 145 12.04 16.37 -2.49
C SER A 145 11.29 15.76 -1.31
N SER A 146 10.06 15.26 -1.52
CA SER A 146 9.38 14.40 -0.56
C SER A 146 9.62 12.91 -0.82
N ASP A 147 10.56 12.58 -1.70
CA ASP A 147 10.94 11.21 -1.99
C ASP A 147 11.45 10.53 -0.71
N PHE A 148 10.99 9.33 -0.45
CA PHE A 148 11.46 8.57 0.70
C PHE A 148 11.34 7.07 0.43
N TYR A 149 12.05 6.27 1.21
CA TYR A 149 11.96 4.82 1.11
C TYR A 149 11.48 4.18 2.41
N GLU A 150 10.91 3.00 2.26
CA GLU A 150 10.57 2.13 3.39
C GLU A 150 11.17 0.73 3.19
N ILE A 151 11.70 0.16 4.27
CA ILE A 151 11.99 -1.27 4.35
C ILE A 151 10.75 -1.92 4.99
N TYR A 152 10.30 -3.05 4.43
CA TYR A 152 9.10 -3.68 4.94
C TYR A 152 9.24 -5.18 5.15
N GLY A 153 8.38 -5.68 6.03
CA GLY A 153 8.12 -7.09 6.24
C GLY A 153 6.63 -7.35 6.40
N LYS A 154 6.13 -8.39 5.72
CA LYS A 154 4.73 -8.82 5.77
C LYS A 154 4.68 -10.30 6.09
N VAL A 155 3.77 -10.68 6.97
CA VAL A 155 3.51 -12.08 7.33
C VAL A 155 2.04 -12.40 7.14
N GLY A 156 1.75 -13.64 6.79
CA GLY A 156 0.37 -14.11 6.64
C GLY A 156 0.20 -15.53 7.13
N TYR A 157 -1.00 -15.86 7.58
CA TYR A 157 -1.41 -17.20 7.93
C TYR A 157 -2.81 -17.51 7.40
N ASP A 158 -2.92 -18.56 6.59
CA ASP A 158 -4.18 -19.04 6.03
C ASP A 158 -4.65 -20.28 6.78
N PHE A 159 -5.85 -20.21 7.36
CA PHE A 159 -6.44 -21.33 8.11
C PHE A 159 -7.03 -22.43 7.22
N GLY A 160 -7.03 -22.26 5.89
CA GLY A 160 -7.54 -23.23 4.92
C GLY A 160 -9.07 -23.35 4.86
N ASN A 161 -9.79 -22.53 5.61
CA ASN A 161 -11.26 -22.51 5.68
C ASN A 161 -11.87 -21.22 5.10
N GLY A 162 -11.07 -20.43 4.36
CA GLY A 162 -11.42 -19.14 3.84
C GLY A 162 -11.05 -17.97 4.76
N PHE A 163 -10.71 -18.23 6.02
CA PHE A 163 -10.22 -17.21 6.94
C PHE A 163 -8.69 -17.11 6.89
N SER A 164 -8.19 -15.88 6.92
CA SER A 164 -6.76 -15.59 6.99
C SER A 164 -6.49 -14.35 7.83
N ILE A 165 -5.30 -14.28 8.41
CA ILE A 165 -4.79 -13.12 9.13
C ILE A 165 -3.40 -12.76 8.60
N GLY A 166 -2.99 -11.51 8.81
CA GLY A 166 -1.65 -11.03 8.46
C GLY A 166 -1.18 -9.93 9.37
N GLY A 167 0.07 -9.55 9.20
CA GLY A 167 0.68 -8.41 9.85
C GLY A 167 1.71 -7.78 8.93
N ASN A 168 1.81 -6.46 8.98
CA ASN A 168 2.73 -5.67 8.18
C ASN A 168 3.55 -4.77 9.10
N ILE A 169 4.80 -4.53 8.71
CA ILE A 169 5.66 -3.52 9.31
C ILE A 169 6.43 -2.80 8.21
N TYR A 170 6.50 -1.47 8.30
CA TYR A 170 7.27 -0.61 7.39
C TYR A 170 8.07 0.37 8.22
N TYR A 171 9.29 0.64 7.81
CA TYR A 171 10.18 1.59 8.48
C TYR A 171 10.84 2.52 7.49
N THR A 172 10.78 3.82 7.76
CA THR A 172 11.56 4.85 7.07
C THR A 172 12.42 5.62 8.06
N PRO A 173 13.69 5.90 7.74
CA PRO A 173 14.56 6.71 8.59
C PRO A 173 14.41 8.22 8.39
N ASP A 174 13.67 8.67 7.36
CA ASP A 174 13.45 10.07 7.02
C ASP A 174 12.13 10.20 6.24
N LEU A 175 11.03 10.34 6.98
CA LEU A 175 9.69 10.41 6.40
C LEU A 175 9.55 11.65 5.51
N LEU A 176 9.08 11.45 4.27
CA LEU A 176 8.85 12.51 3.30
C LEU A 176 10.05 13.47 3.14
N HIS A 177 11.25 12.97 3.42
CA HIS A 177 12.50 13.72 3.35
C HIS A 177 12.46 15.07 4.09
N TYR A 178 11.75 15.09 5.22
CA TYR A 178 11.57 16.31 6.01
C TYR A 178 12.88 16.93 6.48
N SER A 179 13.97 16.15 6.56
CA SER A 179 15.30 16.67 6.90
C SER A 179 15.76 17.76 5.94
N GLU A 180 15.53 17.63 4.63
CA GLU A 180 15.85 18.67 3.63
C GLU A 180 14.88 19.86 3.74
N THR A 181 13.58 19.56 3.87
CA THR A 181 12.55 20.60 3.98
C THR A 181 12.80 21.51 5.18
N PHE A 182 13.07 20.96 6.36
CA PHE A 182 13.38 21.75 7.55
C PHE A 182 14.67 22.54 7.38
N SER A 183 15.72 21.93 6.83
CA SER A 183 16.98 22.63 6.53
C SER A 183 16.77 23.80 5.57
N GLY A 184 15.99 23.58 4.50
CA GLY A 184 15.68 24.62 3.52
C GLY A 184 14.86 25.78 4.08
N LEU A 185 14.04 25.53 5.08
CA LEU A 185 13.28 26.56 5.83
C LEU A 185 14.12 27.27 6.88
N GLY A 186 15.41 26.91 7.05
CA GLY A 186 16.26 27.45 8.12
C GLY A 186 15.91 26.95 9.52
N LEU A 187 15.14 25.88 9.61
CA LEU A 187 14.81 25.18 10.84
C LEU A 187 15.91 24.15 11.18
N PRO A 188 16.02 23.69 12.43
CA PRO A 188 16.95 22.60 12.75
C PRO A 188 16.71 21.40 11.83
N SER A 189 17.76 20.89 11.22
CA SER A 189 17.69 19.67 10.39
C SER A 189 17.30 18.49 11.27
N SER A 190 16.12 17.96 11.05
CA SER A 190 15.51 16.91 11.83
C SER A 190 15.10 15.80 10.87
N LYS A 191 15.31 14.54 11.27
CA LYS A 191 15.00 13.36 10.47
C LYS A 191 13.89 12.57 11.16
N PRO A 192 12.62 12.92 10.96
CA PRO A 192 11.56 12.14 11.57
C PRO A 192 11.54 10.74 10.95
N ASP A 193 11.99 9.78 11.73
CA ASP A 193 11.78 8.38 11.38
C ASP A 193 10.33 7.95 11.67
N ALA A 194 9.87 6.95 10.97
CA ALA A 194 8.53 6.44 11.18
C ALA A 194 8.47 4.91 11.04
N ILE A 195 7.63 4.31 11.87
CA ILE A 195 7.29 2.90 11.81
C ILE A 195 5.77 2.78 11.63
N TYR A 196 5.34 2.18 10.52
CA TYR A 196 3.97 1.73 10.37
C TYR A 196 3.87 0.24 10.66
N TYR A 197 2.92 -0.16 11.47
CA TYR A 197 2.61 -1.56 11.70
C TYR A 197 1.11 -1.79 11.70
N SER A 198 0.68 -2.93 11.16
CA SER A 198 -0.74 -3.25 11.06
C SER A 198 -1.03 -4.74 11.21
N GLY A 199 -2.27 -5.02 11.58
CA GLY A 199 -2.87 -6.34 11.54
C GLY A 199 -4.00 -6.39 10.52
N THR A 200 -4.07 -7.46 9.75
CA THR A 200 -5.09 -7.69 8.74
C THR A 200 -5.89 -8.95 9.03
N ALA A 201 -7.16 -8.96 8.62
CA ALA A 201 -7.99 -10.14 8.63
C ALA A 201 -8.86 -10.20 7.38
N ALA A 202 -9.09 -11.40 6.85
CA ALA A 202 -9.95 -11.57 5.70
C ALA A 202 -10.72 -12.89 5.75
N TYR A 203 -11.89 -12.89 5.12
CA TYR A 203 -12.69 -14.08 4.90
C TYR A 203 -13.14 -14.17 3.45
N ALA A 204 -12.64 -15.18 2.73
CA ALA A 204 -13.07 -15.52 1.39
C ALA A 204 -14.25 -16.49 1.47
N PHE A 205 -15.38 -16.09 0.91
CA PHE A 205 -16.58 -16.93 0.88
C PHE A 205 -16.36 -18.14 -0.03
N PRO A 206 -16.64 -19.36 0.43
CA PRO A 206 -16.45 -20.57 -0.39
C PRO A 206 -17.44 -20.68 -1.55
N GLN A 207 -18.57 -19.99 -1.47
CA GLN A 207 -19.60 -19.99 -2.51
C GLN A 207 -19.28 -18.93 -3.56
N LYS A 208 -19.28 -19.34 -4.81
CA LYS A 208 -19.25 -18.42 -5.95
C LYS A 208 -20.65 -18.23 -6.52
N PHE A 209 -20.97 -16.99 -6.86
CA PHE A 209 -22.17 -16.65 -7.58
C PHE A 209 -21.80 -16.18 -8.99
N TRP A 210 -22.22 -16.89 -10.02
CA TRP A 210 -21.83 -16.63 -11.41
C TRP A 210 -20.32 -16.49 -11.63
N ASP A 211 -19.53 -17.41 -11.05
CA ASP A 211 -18.05 -17.37 -11.05
C ASP A 211 -17.41 -16.17 -10.33
N ILE A 212 -18.20 -15.34 -9.68
CA ILE A 212 -17.70 -14.22 -8.87
C ILE A 212 -17.28 -14.75 -7.50
N SER A 213 -16.04 -14.52 -7.13
CA SER A 213 -15.50 -14.77 -5.78
C SER A 213 -15.70 -13.53 -4.92
N THR A 214 -16.20 -13.73 -3.70
CA THR A 214 -16.46 -12.64 -2.75
C THR A 214 -15.53 -12.76 -1.54
N LYS A 215 -14.99 -11.65 -1.08
CA LYS A 215 -14.12 -11.58 0.10
C LYS A 215 -14.48 -10.34 0.93
N ILE A 216 -14.55 -10.49 2.25
CA ILE A 216 -14.54 -9.39 3.21
C ILE A 216 -13.15 -9.30 3.81
N SER A 217 -12.62 -8.11 3.99
CA SER A 217 -11.31 -7.91 4.61
C SER A 217 -11.25 -6.58 5.35
N GLY A 218 -10.30 -6.48 6.29
CA GLY A 218 -10.03 -5.24 7.01
C GLY A 218 -8.61 -5.20 7.52
N GLU A 219 -8.19 -4.01 7.88
CA GLU A 219 -6.89 -3.70 8.44
C GLU A 219 -7.06 -2.71 9.59
N LEU A 220 -6.24 -2.88 10.62
CA LEU A 220 -6.03 -1.91 11.69
C LEU A 220 -4.54 -1.68 11.82
N GLY A 221 -4.10 -0.45 11.67
CA GLY A 221 -2.71 -0.07 11.72
C GLY A 221 -2.46 1.15 12.60
N TYR A 222 -1.22 1.34 12.95
CA TYR A 222 -0.73 2.52 13.64
C TYR A 222 0.54 3.03 12.96
N TRP A 223 0.58 4.31 12.67
CA TRP A 223 1.77 4.96 12.17
C TRP A 223 2.42 5.75 13.29
N ASP A 224 3.52 5.21 13.83
CA ASP A 224 4.34 5.83 14.85
C ASP A 224 5.40 6.70 14.19
N ILE A 225 5.31 8.01 14.40
CA ILE A 225 6.16 9.01 13.76
C ILE A 225 6.90 9.77 14.85
N SER A 226 8.20 9.93 14.69
CA SER A 226 9.07 10.59 15.66
C SER A 226 8.62 12.03 15.95
N THR A 227 8.09 12.25 17.14
CA THR A 227 7.41 13.51 17.55
C THR A 227 8.39 14.65 17.83
N SER A 228 9.60 14.32 18.34
CA SER A 228 10.60 15.32 18.73
C SER A 228 10.96 16.25 17.58
N ASP A 229 10.91 15.75 16.39
CA ASP A 229 11.38 16.41 15.19
C ASP A 229 10.30 17.33 14.60
N PHE A 230 9.03 16.94 14.67
CA PHE A 230 7.91 17.79 14.29
C PHE A 230 7.65 18.96 15.24
N LEU A 231 7.93 18.79 16.54
CA LEU A 231 7.78 19.87 17.54
C LEU A 231 8.74 21.04 17.29
N LEU A 232 9.91 20.80 16.68
CA LEU A 232 10.85 21.86 16.32
C LEU A 232 10.33 22.76 15.20
N ALA A 233 9.42 22.27 14.36
CA ALA A 233 8.75 23.05 13.32
C ALA A 233 7.58 23.91 13.85
N GLY A 234 7.35 23.92 15.16
CA GLY A 234 6.23 24.65 15.78
C GLY A 234 4.88 23.91 15.72
N ALA A 235 4.88 22.66 15.26
CA ALA A 235 3.71 21.80 15.36
C ALA A 235 3.42 21.48 16.83
N THR A 236 2.17 21.61 17.23
CA THR A 236 1.73 21.34 18.61
C THR A 236 1.06 19.97 18.74
N ALA A 237 0.97 19.21 17.64
CA ALA A 237 0.24 17.96 17.54
C ALA A 237 1.16 16.74 17.42
N ASN A 238 0.70 15.61 17.94
CA ASN A 238 1.34 14.33 17.71
C ASN A 238 1.04 13.88 16.26
N PRO A 239 2.06 13.66 15.39
CA PRO A 239 1.84 13.23 14.03
C PRO A 239 1.43 11.75 13.92
N SER A 240 1.63 10.95 14.98
CA SER A 240 1.29 9.52 14.99
C SER A 240 -0.22 9.32 15.08
N TYR A 241 -0.74 8.31 14.35
CA TYR A 241 -2.18 8.06 14.31
C TYR A 241 -2.53 6.60 14.04
N THR A 242 -3.78 6.26 14.38
CA THR A 242 -4.41 4.98 14.06
C THR A 242 -5.13 5.08 12.71
N TYR A 243 -4.95 4.07 11.90
CA TYR A 243 -5.62 3.88 10.62
C TYR A 243 -6.39 2.58 10.61
N TRP A 244 -7.55 2.57 9.99
CA TRP A 244 -8.34 1.35 9.80
C TRP A 244 -9.11 1.36 8.48
N ASN A 245 -9.42 0.17 8.00
CA ASN A 245 -10.32 -0.01 6.89
C ASN A 245 -11.10 -1.31 7.00
N VAL A 246 -12.25 -1.36 6.33
CA VAL A 246 -13.03 -2.58 6.11
C VAL A 246 -13.72 -2.52 4.76
N GLY A 247 -13.71 -3.64 4.03
CA GLY A 247 -14.30 -3.66 2.69
C GLY A 247 -14.75 -5.04 2.24
N ILE A 248 -15.50 -5.03 1.14
CA ILE A 248 -15.93 -6.22 0.41
C ILE A 248 -15.42 -6.14 -1.03
N SER A 249 -14.88 -7.24 -1.52
CA SER A 249 -14.40 -7.33 -2.90
C SER A 249 -15.07 -8.46 -3.67
N PHE A 250 -15.28 -8.21 -4.96
CA PHE A 250 -15.90 -9.12 -5.92
C PHE A 250 -14.95 -9.34 -7.08
N ALA A 251 -14.41 -10.55 -7.21
CA ALA A 251 -13.44 -10.88 -8.24
C ALA A 251 -14.06 -11.79 -9.33
N TYR A 252 -13.90 -11.40 -10.58
CA TYR A 252 -14.26 -12.16 -11.75
C TYR A 252 -13.11 -12.18 -12.73
N LYS A 253 -12.47 -13.34 -12.91
CA LYS A 253 -11.25 -13.51 -13.69
C LYS A 253 -10.16 -12.53 -13.19
N GLU A 254 -9.65 -11.68 -14.09
CA GLU A 254 -8.61 -10.68 -13.83
C GLU A 254 -9.16 -9.37 -13.22
N LEU A 255 -10.47 -9.23 -13.12
CA LEU A 255 -11.10 -8.01 -12.62
C LEU A 255 -11.55 -8.17 -11.17
N THR A 256 -11.32 -7.14 -10.34
CA THR A 256 -11.81 -7.06 -8.96
C THR A 256 -12.45 -5.69 -8.72
N LEU A 257 -13.71 -5.70 -8.32
CA LEU A 257 -14.38 -4.54 -7.73
C LEU A 257 -14.18 -4.59 -6.22
N ASP A 258 -13.57 -3.57 -5.62
CA ASP A 258 -13.40 -3.40 -4.16
C ASP A 258 -14.20 -2.19 -3.68
N LEU A 259 -15.00 -2.39 -2.65
CA LEU A 259 -15.82 -1.37 -2.01
C LEU A 259 -15.39 -1.31 -0.55
N ARG A 260 -14.78 -0.19 -0.14
CA ARG A 260 -14.08 -0.11 1.14
C ARG A 260 -14.32 1.19 1.86
N TYR A 261 -14.49 1.11 3.17
CA TYR A 261 -14.57 2.23 4.07
C TYR A 261 -13.26 2.36 4.84
N TYR A 262 -12.77 3.58 4.93
CA TYR A 262 -11.50 3.94 5.56
C TYR A 262 -11.73 4.96 6.65
N GLY A 263 -10.87 4.95 7.66
CA GLY A 263 -10.87 5.96 8.68
C GLY A 263 -9.54 6.10 9.39
N THR A 264 -9.36 7.25 10.04
CA THR A 264 -8.24 7.54 10.93
C THR A 264 -8.77 8.16 12.23
N ASP A 265 -7.93 8.21 13.27
CA ASP A 265 -8.22 8.98 14.49
C ASP A 265 -7.64 10.41 14.44
N GLN A 266 -7.16 10.85 13.28
CA GLN A 266 -6.66 12.19 13.07
C GLN A 266 -7.80 13.22 13.08
N SER A 267 -7.65 14.29 13.88
CA SER A 267 -8.51 15.46 13.71
C SER A 267 -8.13 16.23 12.44
N ALA A 268 -9.05 17.00 11.87
CA ALA A 268 -8.78 17.84 10.70
C ALA A 268 -7.59 18.80 10.93
N GLN A 269 -7.35 19.23 12.18
CA GLN A 269 -6.22 20.07 12.55
C GLN A 269 -4.92 19.27 12.61
N ASP A 270 -4.93 18.04 13.16
CA ASP A 270 -3.74 17.19 13.23
C ASP A 270 -3.33 16.74 11.82
N CYS A 271 -4.32 16.41 10.99
CA CYS A 271 -4.12 16.11 9.58
C CYS A 271 -3.46 17.28 8.84
N ALA A 272 -3.93 18.51 9.02
CA ALA A 272 -3.32 19.69 8.44
C ALA A 272 -1.89 19.93 8.96
N ASN A 273 -1.65 19.70 10.24
CA ASN A 273 -0.32 19.83 10.85
C ASN A 273 0.65 18.75 10.31
N PHE A 274 0.18 17.52 10.17
CA PHE A 274 0.99 16.42 9.63
C PHE A 274 1.45 16.71 8.19
N LEU A 275 0.54 17.21 7.36
CA LEU A 275 0.84 17.58 5.98
C LEU A 275 1.59 18.92 5.87
N LEU A 276 1.96 19.55 7.00
CA LEU A 276 2.56 20.89 7.04
C LEU A 276 1.74 21.93 6.25
N VAL A 277 0.46 21.66 6.07
CA VAL A 277 -0.48 22.52 5.37
C VAL A 277 -0.84 23.67 6.28
N GLY A 278 -0.16 24.77 6.08
CA GLY A 278 -0.43 26.00 6.79
C GLY A 278 0.14 26.02 8.22
N LEU A 279 1.23 26.69 8.40
CA LEU A 279 1.70 27.20 9.70
C LEU A 279 0.68 28.20 10.30
N GLY A 280 -0.63 27.94 10.16
CA GLY A 280 -1.70 28.80 10.62
C GLY A 280 -3.09 28.27 10.38
N ASN A 281 -3.68 27.62 11.37
CA ASN A 281 -5.14 27.37 11.53
C ASN A 281 -5.93 26.85 10.30
N GLN A 282 -5.30 26.14 9.39
CA GLN A 282 -6.01 25.48 8.30
C GLN A 282 -6.42 24.08 8.77
N SER A 283 -7.67 23.72 8.60
CA SER A 283 -8.16 22.34 8.71
C SER A 283 -8.38 21.79 7.31
N ASN A 284 -8.09 20.53 7.11
CA ASN A 284 -8.42 19.83 5.87
C ASN A 284 -9.18 18.53 6.13
N SER A 285 -9.79 17.99 5.11
CA SER A 285 -10.62 16.78 5.16
C SER A 285 -9.92 15.54 4.61
N TRP A 286 -8.63 15.57 4.35
CA TRP A 286 -7.90 14.48 3.69
C TRP A 286 -7.76 13.23 4.54
N CYS A 287 -7.81 13.38 5.86
CA CYS A 287 -7.76 12.27 6.81
C CYS A 287 -9.16 11.87 7.33
N ASP A 288 -10.23 12.50 6.83
CA ASP A 288 -11.59 12.16 7.21
C ASP A 288 -11.97 10.76 6.71
N ASP A 289 -12.87 10.14 7.43
CA ASP A 289 -13.47 8.87 7.03
C ASP A 289 -14.03 8.93 5.61
N GLU A 290 -13.77 7.89 4.81
CA GLU A 290 -14.15 7.88 3.41
C GLU A 290 -14.54 6.50 2.89
N PHE A 291 -15.47 6.49 1.92
CA PHE A 291 -15.83 5.31 1.16
C PHE A 291 -15.21 5.36 -0.23
N VAL A 292 -14.38 4.37 -0.53
CA VAL A 292 -13.69 4.25 -1.83
C VAL A 292 -14.21 3.04 -2.59
N ALA A 293 -14.53 3.26 -3.85
CA ALA A 293 -14.78 2.22 -4.84
C ALA A 293 -13.59 2.13 -5.79
N ALA A 294 -13.04 0.93 -5.96
CA ALA A 294 -11.90 0.67 -6.83
C ALA A 294 -12.19 -0.49 -7.77
N LEU A 295 -11.86 -0.33 -9.05
CA LEU A 295 -11.83 -1.42 -10.03
C LEU A 295 -10.37 -1.71 -10.38
N LYS A 296 -9.97 -2.96 -10.14
CA LYS A 296 -8.61 -3.47 -10.35
C LYS A 296 -8.59 -4.47 -11.49
N PHE A 297 -7.50 -4.48 -12.23
CA PHE A 297 -7.15 -5.50 -13.22
C PHE A 297 -5.79 -6.07 -12.86
N ASP A 298 -5.66 -7.39 -12.69
CA ASP A 298 -4.40 -8.05 -12.34
C ASP A 298 -4.24 -9.31 -13.20
N THR A 299 -3.08 -9.44 -13.85
CA THR A 299 -2.74 -10.64 -14.62
C THR A 299 -1.24 -10.92 -14.56
N SER A 300 -0.84 -12.13 -14.92
CA SER A 300 0.58 -12.49 -15.05
C SER A 300 0.83 -13.43 -16.21
N VAL A 301 1.99 -13.27 -16.83
CA VAL A 301 2.45 -14.08 -17.96
C VAL A 301 3.76 -14.75 -17.59
N GLY A 302 3.81 -16.09 -17.68
CA GLY A 302 5.04 -16.87 -17.55
C GLY A 302 5.91 -16.75 -18.81
N ILE A 303 7.21 -16.54 -18.65
CA ILE A 303 8.18 -16.49 -19.72
C ILE A 303 9.09 -17.73 -19.62
N GLY A 304 9.08 -18.58 -20.64
CA GLY A 304 10.03 -19.70 -20.77
C GLY A 304 9.60 -20.97 -20.04
N HIS A 305 8.46 -21.51 -20.42
CA HIS A 305 8.05 -22.90 -20.17
C HIS A 305 8.35 -23.77 -21.35
#